data_be4e7c3c9a8337d3bb8163b3ab07e2ef
#
_entry.id   be4e7c3c9a8337d3bb8163b3ab07e2ef
#
_cell.length_a   1.000
_cell.length_b   1.000
_cell.length_c   1.000
_cell.angle_alpha   90.00
_cell.angle_beta   90.00
_cell.angle_gamma   90.00
#
_symmetry.space_group_name_H-M   'P 1'
#
loop_
_entity.id
_entity.type
_entity.pdbx_description
1 polymer ?
#
loop_
_entity_poly.entity_id
_entity_poly.type
_entity_poly.pdbx_seq_one_letter_code
_entity_poly.pdbx_strand_id
1 'polypeptide(L)'
;MVLPADVREYPEAVAQGLSRLRIVGVNGPYSVLLGADAYTALAETSDHGYPVLEHVKRLVDDQIIWAPAIAGAFVLTTRGGDFDLHLGQDVSIGYLSHNDAAVRLYLQETFTFLLLTSEAAVALAPPARAETT
;
A
#
# COMPACT_ATOMS: atom_id res chain seq x y z
N MET A 1 8.15 11.47 1.23
CA MET A 1 7.32 12.02 2.33
C MET A 1 7.35 11.06 3.52
N VAL A 2 7.04 11.55 4.69
CA VAL A 2 6.96 10.74 5.91
C VAL A 2 5.52 10.73 6.41
N LEU A 3 5.03 9.55 6.79
CA LEU A 3 3.73 9.40 7.41
C LEU A 3 3.79 10.00 8.83
N PRO A 4 2.83 10.87 9.22
CA PRO A 4 2.84 11.46 10.55
C PRO A 4 2.74 10.40 11.66
N ALA A 5 3.32 10.69 12.81
CA ALA A 5 3.16 9.83 13.98
C ALA A 5 1.74 9.89 14.55
N ASP A 6 1.09 11.04 14.46
CA ASP A 6 -0.30 11.22 14.86
C ASP A 6 -1.25 10.83 13.72
N VAL A 7 -2.07 9.84 13.96
CA VAL A 7 -3.04 9.31 12.99
C VAL A 7 -4.03 10.39 12.53
N ARG A 8 -4.36 11.35 13.39
CA ARG A 8 -5.27 12.45 13.04
C ARG A 8 -4.72 13.37 11.96
N GLU A 9 -3.41 13.32 11.70
CA GLU A 9 -2.74 14.06 10.64
C GLU A 9 -2.63 13.27 9.33
N TYR A 10 -3.08 12.02 9.29
CA TYR A 10 -3.04 11.20 8.07
C TYR A 10 -3.81 11.81 6.91
N PRO A 11 -5.01 12.37 7.08
CA PRO A 11 -5.72 13.00 5.97
C PRO A 11 -4.92 14.11 5.31
N GLU A 12 -4.22 14.94 6.08
CA GLU A 12 -3.37 15.99 5.53
C GLU A 12 -2.20 15.42 4.73
N ALA A 13 -1.55 14.38 5.25
CA ALA A 13 -0.44 13.71 4.54
C ALA A 13 -0.91 13.11 3.22
N VAL A 14 -2.07 12.47 3.21
CA VAL A 14 -2.69 11.92 1.99
C VAL A 14 -3.01 13.04 1.00
N ALA A 15 -3.58 14.14 1.47
CA ALA A 15 -3.89 15.29 0.62
C ALA A 15 -2.63 15.89 -0.02
N GLN A 16 -1.53 15.96 0.73
CA GLN A 16 -0.24 16.42 0.19
C GLN A 16 0.30 15.46 -0.85
N GLY A 17 0.20 14.15 -0.63
CA GLY A 17 0.58 13.13 -1.60
C GLY A 17 -0.22 13.25 -2.91
N LEU A 18 -1.53 13.43 -2.81
CA LEU A 18 -2.39 13.64 -3.96
C LEU A 18 -2.02 14.92 -4.71
N SER A 19 -1.70 15.99 -3.99
CA SER A 19 -1.24 17.24 -4.61
C SER A 19 0.03 17.06 -5.40
N ARG A 20 0.99 16.30 -4.89
CA ARG A 20 2.22 15.99 -5.62
C ARG A 20 1.95 15.27 -6.93
N LEU A 21 1.04 14.29 -6.93
CA LEU A 21 0.65 13.58 -8.15
C LEU A 21 0.02 14.53 -9.17
N ARG A 22 -0.87 15.41 -8.72
CA ARG A 22 -1.55 16.37 -9.61
C ARG A 22 -0.57 17.39 -10.21
N ILE A 23 0.38 17.87 -9.42
CA ILE A 23 1.37 18.86 -9.85
C ILE A 23 2.24 18.32 -11.00
N VAL A 24 2.62 17.05 -10.94
CA VAL A 24 3.42 16.42 -12.01
C VAL A 24 2.57 15.87 -13.15
N GLY A 25 1.26 16.14 -13.15
CA GLY A 25 0.38 15.77 -14.24
C GLY A 25 -0.16 14.35 -14.20
N VAL A 26 -0.03 13.67 -13.07
CA VAL A 26 -0.59 12.32 -12.88
C VAL A 26 -2.04 12.44 -12.45
N ASN A 27 -2.96 12.03 -13.33
CA ASN A 27 -4.39 12.07 -13.10
C ASN A 27 -4.86 10.84 -12.31
N GLY A 28 -6.03 11.01 -11.64
CA GLY A 28 -6.70 9.90 -10.97
C GLY A 28 -7.46 8.98 -11.94
N PRO A 29 -8.20 8.04 -11.40
CA PRO A 29 -8.50 7.89 -9.96
C PRO A 29 -7.27 7.54 -9.12
N TYR A 30 -7.36 7.84 -7.84
CA TYR A 30 -6.26 7.61 -6.88
C TYR A 30 -6.68 6.62 -5.81
N SER A 31 -5.72 5.83 -5.34
CA SER A 31 -5.90 4.90 -4.22
C SER A 31 -4.80 5.11 -3.17
N VAL A 32 -5.07 4.66 -1.96
CA VAL A 32 -4.10 4.65 -0.87
C VAL A 32 -3.86 3.21 -0.43
N LEU A 33 -2.59 2.82 -0.34
CA LEU A 33 -2.16 1.57 0.27
C LEU A 33 -1.66 1.86 1.66
N LEU A 34 -2.15 1.13 2.65
CA LEU A 34 -1.74 1.29 4.05
C LEU A 34 -1.17 -0.02 4.57
N GLY A 35 0.00 0.05 5.22
CA GLY A 35 0.56 -1.06 5.97
C GLY A 35 -0.36 -1.46 7.13
N ALA A 36 -0.11 -2.61 7.75
CA ALA A 36 -0.98 -3.16 8.79
C ALA A 36 -1.16 -2.18 9.97
N ASP A 37 -0.06 -1.63 10.47
CA ASP A 37 -0.11 -0.71 11.61
C ASP A 37 -0.84 0.59 11.29
N ALA A 38 -0.57 1.17 10.12
CA ALA A 38 -1.20 2.40 9.67
C ALA A 38 -2.71 2.21 9.45
N TYR A 39 -3.10 1.12 8.83
CA TYR A 39 -4.51 0.82 8.59
C TYR A 39 -5.28 0.62 9.90
N THR A 40 -4.72 -0.19 10.82
CA THR A 40 -5.33 -0.44 12.13
C THR A 40 -5.47 0.85 12.93
N ALA A 41 -4.43 1.67 12.99
CA ALA A 41 -4.46 2.94 13.68
C ALA A 41 -5.51 3.88 13.09
N LEU A 42 -5.62 3.92 11.77
CA LEU A 42 -6.60 4.73 11.06
C LEU A 42 -8.03 4.26 11.34
N ALA A 43 -8.27 2.95 11.35
CA ALA A 43 -9.59 2.38 11.59
C ALA A 43 -10.07 2.58 13.04
N GLU A 44 -9.16 2.63 14.00
CA GLU A 44 -9.49 2.74 15.43
C GLU A 44 -9.61 4.19 15.92
N THR A 45 -9.10 5.17 15.18
CA THR A 45 -8.97 6.55 15.66
C THR A 45 -10.09 7.43 15.16
N SER A 46 -10.62 8.25 16.05
CA SER A 46 -11.58 9.32 15.74
C SER A 46 -10.99 10.68 16.10
N ASP A 47 -11.34 11.69 15.32
CA ASP A 47 -10.99 13.08 15.58
C ASP A 47 -12.28 13.88 15.78
N HIS A 48 -12.44 14.47 16.96
CA HIS A 48 -13.64 15.18 17.36
C HIS A 48 -14.94 14.39 17.12
N GLY A 49 -14.90 13.06 17.38
CA GLY A 49 -16.04 12.17 17.19
C GLY A 49 -16.26 11.70 15.74
N TYR A 50 -15.43 12.15 14.80
CA TYR A 50 -15.52 11.72 13.41
C TYR A 50 -14.38 10.73 13.09
N PRO A 51 -14.69 9.54 12.52
CA PRO A 51 -13.66 8.56 12.21
C PRO A 51 -12.64 9.10 11.19
N VAL A 52 -11.36 8.98 11.50
CA VAL A 52 -10.28 9.46 10.63
C VAL A 52 -10.29 8.72 9.29
N LEU A 53 -10.64 7.44 9.29
CA LEU A 53 -10.79 6.64 8.07
C LEU A 53 -11.77 7.29 7.08
N GLU A 54 -12.87 7.84 7.56
CA GLU A 54 -13.86 8.51 6.72
C GLU A 54 -13.32 9.80 6.10
N HIS A 55 -12.44 10.52 6.80
CA HIS A 55 -11.74 11.67 6.22
C HIS A 55 -10.85 11.27 5.05
N VAL A 56 -10.10 10.19 5.21
CA VAL A 56 -9.23 9.69 4.14
C VAL A 56 -10.06 9.20 2.97
N LYS A 57 -11.16 8.48 3.22
CA LYS A 57 -12.07 8.01 2.16
C LYS A 57 -12.63 9.14 1.31
N ARG A 58 -12.87 10.32 1.89
CA ARG A 58 -13.36 11.48 1.15
C ARG A 58 -12.31 12.08 0.22
N LEU A 59 -11.04 11.94 0.54
CA LEU A 59 -9.94 12.44 -0.28
C LEU A 59 -9.64 11.53 -1.47
N VAL A 60 -9.91 10.24 -1.31
CA VAL A 60 -9.55 9.19 -2.26
C VAL A 60 -10.80 8.82 -3.06
N ASP A 61 -10.70 8.85 -4.36
CA ASP A 61 -11.80 8.59 -5.27
C ASP A 61 -11.88 7.14 -5.76
N ASP A 62 -10.96 6.28 -5.35
CA ASP A 62 -10.98 4.85 -5.64
C ASP A 62 -10.99 4.06 -4.33
N GLN A 63 -9.87 3.48 -3.90
CA GLN A 63 -9.86 2.55 -2.77
C GLN A 63 -8.82 2.91 -1.71
N ILE A 64 -9.12 2.54 -0.47
CA ILE A 64 -8.15 2.40 0.60
C ILE A 64 -7.88 0.91 0.77
N ILE A 65 -6.63 0.50 0.56
CA ILE A 65 -6.24 -0.90 0.48
C ILE A 65 -5.34 -1.27 1.67
N TRP A 66 -5.72 -2.32 2.39
CA TRP A 66 -4.87 -2.92 3.41
C TRP A 66 -3.75 -3.72 2.73
N ALA A 67 -2.50 -3.31 2.96
CA ALA A 67 -1.32 -3.91 2.36
C ALA A 67 -0.31 -4.28 3.46
N PRO A 68 -0.49 -5.41 4.14
CA PRO A 68 0.29 -5.73 5.34
C PRO A 68 1.78 -5.95 5.08
N ALA A 69 2.16 -6.20 3.83
CA ALA A 69 3.55 -6.42 3.47
C ALA A 69 4.39 -5.14 3.36
N ILE A 70 3.75 -3.96 3.36
CA ILE A 70 4.46 -2.68 3.28
C ILE A 70 4.56 -2.03 4.66
N ALA A 71 5.59 -1.19 4.83
CA ALA A 71 5.71 -0.29 5.97
C ALA A 71 5.29 1.11 5.53
N GLY A 72 4.49 1.80 6.36
CA GLY A 72 3.97 3.12 6.01
C GLY A 72 2.79 3.05 5.03
N ALA A 73 2.81 3.92 4.03
CA ALA A 73 1.71 4.03 3.08
C ALA A 73 2.21 4.45 1.70
N PHE A 74 1.34 4.24 0.69
CA PHE A 74 1.54 4.77 -0.66
C PHE A 74 0.26 5.43 -1.14
N VAL A 75 0.42 6.59 -1.76
CA VAL A 75 -0.63 7.26 -2.53
C VAL A 75 -0.30 7.09 -4.00
N LEU A 76 -1.21 6.53 -4.78
CA LEU A 76 -0.92 6.19 -6.17
C LEU A 76 -2.12 6.40 -7.08
N THR A 77 -1.83 6.49 -8.38
CA THR A 77 -2.88 6.52 -9.39
C THR A 77 -3.28 5.11 -9.79
N THR A 78 -4.55 4.90 -10.05
CA THR A 78 -5.11 3.66 -10.60
C THR A 78 -5.66 3.87 -12.02
N ARG A 79 -5.21 4.91 -12.69
CA ARG A 79 -5.63 5.22 -14.09
C ARG A 79 -5.24 4.15 -15.11
N GLY A 80 -4.27 3.29 -14.76
CA GLY A 80 -3.76 2.24 -15.65
C GLY A 80 -2.55 2.70 -16.48
N GLY A 81 -1.70 1.74 -16.86
CA GLY A 81 -0.54 1.98 -17.72
C GLY A 81 0.74 2.41 -16.99
N ASP A 82 0.69 2.65 -15.69
CA ASP A 82 1.85 3.11 -14.89
C ASP A 82 2.58 1.97 -14.20
N PHE A 83 1.86 0.88 -13.91
CA PHE A 83 2.39 -0.30 -13.22
C PHE A 83 2.05 -1.54 -14.04
N ASP A 84 2.98 -2.49 -14.09
CA ASP A 84 2.77 -3.71 -14.84
C ASP A 84 3.32 -4.91 -14.05
N LEU A 85 2.46 -5.92 -13.86
CA LEU A 85 2.85 -7.18 -13.25
C LEU A 85 2.92 -8.25 -14.34
N HIS A 86 4.13 -8.71 -14.62
CA HIS A 86 4.35 -9.79 -15.58
C HIS A 86 4.43 -11.13 -14.86
N LEU A 87 3.50 -12.03 -15.17
CA LEU A 87 3.54 -13.41 -14.68
C LEU A 87 4.33 -14.26 -15.68
N GLY A 88 5.47 -14.80 -15.26
CA GLY A 88 6.22 -15.75 -16.06
C GLY A 88 5.62 -17.14 -15.96
N GLN A 89 5.49 -17.64 -14.74
CA GLN A 89 4.82 -18.90 -14.42
C GLN A 89 3.80 -18.65 -13.33
N ASP A 90 2.55 -18.98 -13.58
CA ASP A 90 1.51 -18.92 -12.56
C ASP A 90 1.75 -19.97 -11.47
N VAL A 91 1.03 -19.85 -10.36
CA VAL A 91 1.19 -20.77 -9.24
C VAL A 91 1.05 -22.20 -9.69
N SER A 92 2.07 -23.01 -9.44
CA SER A 92 2.07 -24.43 -9.72
C SER A 92 2.46 -25.23 -8.49
N ILE A 93 1.95 -26.46 -8.42
CA ILE A 93 2.28 -27.41 -7.36
C ILE A 93 3.10 -28.52 -7.98
N GLY A 94 4.32 -28.72 -7.48
CA GLY A 94 5.19 -29.79 -7.94
C GLY A 94 5.42 -30.84 -6.85
N TYR A 95 5.79 -32.03 -7.30
CA TYR A 95 6.16 -33.13 -6.44
C TYR A 95 7.66 -33.02 -6.11
N LEU A 96 8.03 -33.13 -4.85
CA LEU A 96 9.41 -33.08 -4.40
C LEU A 96 9.91 -34.46 -3.98
N SER A 97 9.22 -35.08 -3.02
CA SER A 97 9.59 -36.40 -2.49
C SER A 97 8.44 -37.00 -1.69
N HIS A 98 8.56 -38.27 -1.36
CA HIS A 98 7.62 -38.92 -0.44
C HIS A 98 8.32 -39.95 0.43
N ASN A 99 7.69 -40.25 1.57
CA ASN A 99 7.95 -41.40 2.39
C ASN A 99 6.63 -42.07 2.79
N ASP A 100 6.68 -43.10 3.65
CA ASP A 100 5.45 -43.85 4.04
C ASP A 100 4.46 -43.01 4.84
N ALA A 101 4.86 -41.89 5.41
CA ALA A 101 4.06 -41.04 6.27
C ALA A 101 3.59 -39.74 5.61
N ALA A 102 4.33 -39.22 4.61
CA ALA A 102 4.08 -37.89 4.06
C ALA A 102 4.53 -37.75 2.61
N VAL A 103 3.89 -36.84 1.89
CA VAL A 103 4.30 -36.38 0.55
C VAL A 103 4.73 -34.94 0.68
N ARG A 104 5.93 -34.63 0.14
CA ARG A 104 6.41 -33.25 0.06
C ARG A 104 6.07 -32.67 -1.30
N LEU A 105 5.44 -31.52 -1.26
CA LEU A 105 5.09 -30.74 -2.43
C LEU A 105 5.80 -29.39 -2.38
N TYR A 106 5.92 -28.74 -3.52
CA TYR A 106 6.38 -27.36 -3.58
C TYR A 106 5.41 -26.50 -4.37
N LEU A 107 5.35 -25.23 -4.00
CA LEU A 107 4.62 -24.19 -4.75
C LEU A 107 5.65 -23.34 -5.46
N GLN A 108 5.40 -23.05 -6.72
CA GLN A 108 6.27 -22.19 -7.52
C GLN A 108 5.46 -21.19 -8.34
N GLU A 109 5.96 -19.96 -8.33
CA GLU A 109 5.43 -18.87 -9.14
C GLU A 109 6.59 -17.98 -9.55
N THR A 110 6.56 -17.48 -10.78
CA THR A 110 7.52 -16.47 -11.24
C THR A 110 6.78 -15.24 -11.74
N PHE A 111 7.21 -14.08 -11.27
CA PHE A 111 6.63 -12.80 -11.71
C PHE A 111 7.68 -11.70 -11.68
N THR A 112 7.39 -10.63 -12.39
CA THR A 112 8.17 -9.40 -12.37
C THR A 112 7.22 -8.20 -12.33
N PHE A 113 7.55 -7.22 -11.52
CA PHE A 113 6.82 -5.96 -11.43
C PHE A 113 7.63 -4.86 -12.11
N LEU A 114 6.96 -4.12 -13.01
CA LEU A 114 7.56 -2.99 -13.70
C LEU A 114 6.87 -1.69 -13.30
N LEU A 115 7.66 -0.70 -12.90
CA LEU A 115 7.20 0.66 -12.69
C LEU A 115 7.50 1.45 -13.96
N LEU A 116 6.45 1.72 -14.75
CA LEU A 116 6.58 2.40 -16.04
C LEU A 116 6.60 3.92 -15.91
N THR A 117 5.96 4.46 -14.86
CA THR A 117 5.91 5.88 -14.56
C THR A 117 6.35 6.11 -13.12
N SER A 118 7.54 6.67 -12.92
CA SER A 118 8.11 6.83 -11.57
C SER A 118 7.33 7.83 -10.69
N GLU A 119 6.64 8.79 -11.31
CA GLU A 119 5.84 9.79 -10.61
C GLU A 119 4.43 9.31 -10.26
N ALA A 120 4.05 8.09 -10.63
CA ALA A 120 2.68 7.59 -10.46
C ALA A 120 2.32 7.21 -9.02
N ALA A 121 3.30 7.17 -8.13
CA ALA A 121 3.11 6.86 -6.73
C ALA A 121 3.96 7.76 -5.83
N VAL A 122 3.43 8.08 -4.65
CA VAL A 122 4.15 8.79 -3.59
C VAL A 122 4.24 7.89 -2.38
N ALA A 123 5.45 7.60 -1.93
CA ALA A 123 5.69 6.82 -0.72
C ALA A 123 5.61 7.72 0.52
N LEU A 124 4.89 7.26 1.53
CA LEU A 124 4.84 7.84 2.85
C LEU A 124 5.55 6.87 3.81
N ALA A 125 6.82 7.14 4.07
CA ALA A 125 7.62 6.29 4.94
C ALA A 125 7.06 6.27 6.36
N PRO A 126 7.20 5.16 7.12
CA PRO A 126 6.76 5.14 8.51
C PRO A 126 7.55 6.18 9.31
N PRO A 127 6.93 6.74 10.39
CA PRO A 127 7.64 7.71 11.22
C PRO A 127 8.85 7.04 11.90
N ALA A 128 9.92 7.80 12.11
CA ALA A 128 11.09 7.32 12.82
C ALA A 128 10.66 6.90 14.24
N ARG A 129 11.07 5.70 14.67
CA ARG A 129 10.89 5.28 16.06
C ARG A 129 11.76 6.18 16.93
N ALA A 130 11.17 6.72 18.00
CA ALA A 130 11.97 7.33 19.02
C ALA A 130 12.89 6.26 19.62
N GLU A 131 14.20 6.45 19.52
CA GLU A 131 15.13 5.56 20.19
C GLU A 131 14.94 5.77 21.69
N THR A 132 14.39 4.75 22.35
CA THR A 132 14.41 4.69 23.82
C THR A 132 15.79 4.19 24.23
N THR A 133 16.60 5.09 24.68
CA THR A 133 17.84 4.72 25.40
C THR A 133 17.52 4.24 26.80
#